data_4c4197351b3f0dc625431159f906dccc
#
_entry.id   4c4197351b3f0dc625431159f906dccc
#
_cell.length_a   1.000
_cell.length_b   1.000
_cell.length_c   1.000
_cell.angle_alpha   90.00
_cell.angle_beta   90.00
_cell.angle_gamma   90.00
#
_symmetry.space_group_name_H-M   'P 1'
#
loop_
_entity.id
_entity.type
_entity.pdbx_description
1 polymer ?
#
loop_
_entity_poly.entity_id
_entity_poly.type
_entity_poly.pdbx_seq_one_letter_code
_entity_poly.pdbx_strand_id
1 'polypeptide(L)'
;MTREEFIKALFDRAGREGFTACEVYYQNGSSFSVSVFNGEIRDYSSADAAGLSFRALIGGKMGYASTEALDSDAVDLLIDGARENAKLIESPDEQFLFPGSSAYAHVENHNPAIDEISAAKKIELCKEFERRTLAADPRIRQVGVCGVFSESAEVEIVNTLGLRVSHRANLIGGYVEPVASEGNRTNSAFSMFYECDPAKIDLDAAVEKGVREAVDGLSAESVAGGEYRVLLRNDCAATMLSTFSGVFSADRAQKGLSLLNGREGEKIAAECVTIVDDPHMPNQPASTPFDAEGVATYRKKVVDRGVLRTLLHNLKTANKQGVKTTGSASKSGYASSVSVAPTNFLIEPTREPLDKMLERLADGLFITDVQGMHSGADAISGDFSLSAKGYLVEGGKIVKAVNQITVGGNFFRALEGVEAVGGDLLFALPGSSGFASPSILLAALSVAGK
;
A
#
# COMPACT_ATOMS: atom_id res chain seq x y z
N MET A 1 18.20 29.76 -2.82
CA MET A 1 17.37 30.09 -4.01
C MET A 1 15.94 29.60 -3.74
N THR A 2 14.92 30.21 -4.35
CA THR A 2 13.60 29.57 -4.39
C THR A 2 13.67 28.30 -5.24
N ARG A 3 12.69 27.40 -5.07
CA ARG A 3 12.60 26.16 -5.87
C ARG A 3 12.59 26.44 -7.37
N GLU A 4 11.83 27.44 -7.80
CA GLU A 4 11.75 27.82 -9.23
C GLU A 4 13.07 28.37 -9.78
N GLU A 5 13.76 29.23 -9.02
CA GLU A 5 15.09 29.75 -9.39
C GLU A 5 16.10 28.61 -9.49
N PHE A 6 16.06 27.66 -8.56
CA PHE A 6 16.95 26.49 -8.57
C PHE A 6 16.73 25.61 -9.80
N ILE A 7 15.47 25.22 -10.08
CA ILE A 7 15.12 24.40 -11.25
C ILE A 7 15.55 25.09 -12.54
N LYS A 8 15.30 26.39 -12.64
CA LYS A 8 15.73 27.16 -13.81
C LYS A 8 17.25 27.18 -13.98
N ALA A 9 17.98 27.47 -12.91
CA ALA A 9 19.46 27.48 -12.92
C ALA A 9 20.03 26.09 -13.30
N LEU A 10 19.45 25.03 -12.76
CA LEU A 10 19.82 23.63 -13.04
C LEU A 10 19.60 23.31 -14.53
N PHE A 11 18.44 23.61 -15.09
CA PHE A 11 18.14 23.35 -16.51
C PHE A 11 19.00 24.19 -17.46
N ASP A 12 19.20 25.48 -17.14
CA ASP A 12 20.08 26.36 -17.90
C ASP A 12 21.54 25.86 -17.89
N ARG A 13 22.02 25.34 -16.77
CA ARG A 13 23.34 24.74 -16.63
C ARG A 13 23.46 23.44 -17.40
N ALA A 14 22.50 22.53 -17.22
CA ALA A 14 22.43 21.22 -17.90
C ALA A 14 22.48 21.39 -19.43
N GLY A 15 21.71 22.32 -19.98
CA GLY A 15 21.71 22.60 -21.43
C GLY A 15 23.07 23.03 -21.94
N ARG A 16 23.80 23.88 -21.19
CA ARG A 16 25.18 24.30 -21.55
C ARG A 16 26.19 23.15 -21.47
N GLU A 17 25.93 22.16 -20.64
CA GLU A 17 26.81 21.01 -20.43
C GLU A 17 26.47 19.79 -21.34
N GLY A 18 25.56 19.99 -22.32
CA GLY A 18 25.25 19.00 -23.35
C GLY A 18 24.19 17.93 -22.96
N PHE A 19 23.46 18.17 -21.91
CA PHE A 19 22.28 17.32 -21.62
C PHE A 19 21.15 17.67 -22.58
N THR A 20 20.53 16.66 -23.18
CA THR A 20 19.52 16.83 -24.24
C THR A 20 18.10 16.95 -23.71
N ALA A 21 17.84 16.35 -22.57
CA ALA A 21 16.57 16.49 -21.85
C ALA A 21 16.81 16.31 -20.35
N CYS A 22 16.11 17.08 -19.54
CA CYS A 22 16.28 17.11 -18.08
C CYS A 22 14.93 17.11 -17.38
N GLU A 23 14.85 16.48 -16.21
CA GLU A 23 13.68 16.44 -15.35
C GLU A 23 14.07 16.55 -13.89
N VAL A 24 13.27 17.28 -13.15
CA VAL A 24 13.29 17.34 -11.69
C VAL A 24 12.04 16.70 -11.15
N TYR A 25 12.20 15.77 -10.24
CA TYR A 25 11.16 15.24 -9.35
C TYR A 25 11.42 15.82 -7.97
N TYR A 26 10.61 16.76 -7.56
CA TYR A 26 10.66 17.37 -6.23
C TYR A 26 9.63 16.72 -5.34
N GLN A 27 10.00 16.44 -4.10
CA GLN A 27 9.09 15.96 -3.06
C GLN A 27 9.35 16.74 -1.78
N ASN A 28 8.27 17.14 -1.14
CA ASN A 28 8.30 17.69 0.19
C ASN A 28 7.17 17.04 1.01
N GLY A 29 7.34 16.95 2.32
CA GLY A 29 6.30 16.43 3.18
C GLY A 29 6.62 16.63 4.65
N SER A 30 5.58 16.54 5.45
CA SER A 30 5.67 16.53 6.90
C SER A 30 5.12 15.21 7.44
N SER A 31 5.74 14.72 8.49
CA SER A 31 5.28 13.54 9.22
C SER A 31 5.21 13.85 10.72
N PHE A 32 4.19 13.33 11.35
CA PHE A 32 4.01 13.38 12.79
C PHE A 32 3.65 11.99 13.29
N SER A 33 4.23 11.58 14.40
CA SER A 33 3.81 10.39 15.11
C SER A 33 3.96 10.58 16.61
N VAL A 34 3.03 10.04 17.35
CA VAL A 34 3.07 9.94 18.81
C VAL A 34 2.56 8.57 19.24
N SER A 35 3.23 7.97 20.21
CA SER A 35 2.71 6.82 20.92
C SER A 35 2.59 7.10 22.41
N VAL A 36 1.60 6.47 23.03
CA VAL A 36 1.34 6.61 24.47
C VAL A 36 1.34 5.24 25.15
N PHE A 37 1.65 5.25 26.43
CA PHE A 37 1.57 4.10 27.31
C PHE A 37 1.21 4.54 28.72
N ASN A 38 0.14 4.01 29.28
CA ASN A 38 -0.41 4.39 30.60
C ASN A 38 -0.65 5.91 30.74
N GLY A 39 -1.19 6.54 29.70
CA GLY A 39 -1.50 7.98 29.68
C GLY A 39 -0.30 8.91 29.46
N GLU A 40 0.92 8.38 29.42
CA GLU A 40 2.14 9.17 29.21
C GLU A 40 2.67 8.99 27.78
N ILE A 41 3.31 10.02 27.24
CA ILE A 41 3.96 9.94 25.93
C ILE A 41 5.17 8.99 26.04
N ARG A 42 5.16 7.95 25.22
CA ARG A 42 6.26 7.00 25.10
C ARG A 42 7.23 7.41 24.00
N ASP A 43 6.73 7.70 22.81
CA ASP A 43 7.53 8.12 21.66
C ASP A 43 6.87 9.32 20.99
N TYR A 44 7.67 10.20 20.44
CA TYR A 44 7.22 11.37 19.70
C TYR A 44 8.19 11.67 18.56
N SER A 45 7.66 11.89 17.37
CA SER A 45 8.44 12.34 16.22
C SER A 45 7.64 13.37 15.42
N SER A 46 8.34 14.41 14.97
CA SER A 46 7.81 15.39 14.01
C SER A 46 8.95 15.75 13.08
N ALA A 47 8.76 15.57 11.79
CA ALA A 47 9.78 15.82 10.80
C ALA A 47 9.19 16.46 9.54
N ASP A 48 9.92 17.45 9.02
CA ASP A 48 9.71 17.99 7.69
C ASP A 48 10.88 17.56 6.82
N ALA A 49 10.60 17.04 5.64
CA ALA A 49 11.61 16.60 4.69
C ALA A 49 11.30 17.13 3.30
N ALA A 50 12.32 17.66 2.63
CA ALA A 50 12.21 18.10 1.25
C ALA A 50 13.47 17.70 0.49
N GLY A 51 13.31 17.31 -0.77
CA GLY A 51 14.42 16.99 -1.63
C GLY A 51 13.98 16.83 -3.06
N LEU A 52 14.94 16.75 -3.94
CA LEU A 52 14.67 16.52 -5.35
C LEU A 52 15.65 15.51 -5.95
N SER A 53 15.18 14.81 -6.98
CA SER A 53 16.07 14.13 -7.90
C SER A 53 16.10 14.84 -9.24
N PHE A 54 17.25 14.80 -9.84
CA PHE A 54 17.53 15.24 -11.18
C PHE A 54 17.85 14.02 -12.03
N ARG A 55 17.07 13.81 -13.11
CA ARG A 55 17.38 12.83 -14.13
C ARG A 55 17.57 13.55 -15.47
N ALA A 56 18.61 13.18 -16.20
CA ALA A 56 18.96 13.90 -17.40
C ALA A 56 19.63 13.00 -18.44
N LEU A 57 19.30 13.24 -19.70
CA LEU A 57 19.84 12.49 -20.84
C LEU A 57 21.13 13.15 -21.35
N ILE A 58 22.20 12.36 -21.39
CA ILE A 58 23.47 12.73 -22.01
C ILE A 58 24.03 11.56 -22.83
N GLY A 59 24.33 11.78 -24.09
CA GLY A 59 24.80 10.71 -24.99
C GLY A 59 23.84 9.51 -25.09
N GLY A 60 22.54 9.75 -24.98
CA GLY A 60 21.50 8.70 -25.03
C GLY A 60 21.34 7.88 -23.74
N LYS A 61 22.06 8.24 -22.66
CA LYS A 61 22.00 7.56 -21.38
C LYS A 61 21.37 8.45 -20.30
N MET A 62 20.61 7.89 -19.40
CA MET A 62 19.95 8.60 -18.30
C MET A 62 20.85 8.63 -17.07
N GLY A 63 21.31 9.84 -16.71
CA GLY A 63 21.98 10.05 -15.42
C GLY A 63 21.01 10.42 -14.32
N TYR A 64 21.36 10.11 -13.07
CA TYR A 64 20.59 10.40 -11.87
C TYR A 64 21.47 11.05 -10.80
N ALA A 65 20.95 12.05 -10.14
CA ALA A 65 21.50 12.59 -8.91
C ALA A 65 20.35 13.13 -8.03
N SER A 66 20.59 13.32 -6.73
CA SER A 66 19.58 13.86 -5.81
C SER A 66 20.24 14.77 -4.77
N THR A 67 19.45 15.71 -4.22
CA THR A 67 19.87 16.63 -3.18
C THR A 67 18.70 17.10 -2.34
N GLU A 68 19.00 17.55 -1.11
CA GLU A 68 18.06 18.29 -0.24
C GLU A 68 18.35 19.79 -0.26
N ALA A 69 19.53 20.19 -0.74
CA ALA A 69 19.93 21.60 -0.81
C ALA A 69 19.44 22.27 -2.10
N LEU A 70 19.08 23.56 -1.99
CA LEU A 70 18.64 24.39 -3.11
C LEU A 70 19.57 25.62 -3.25
N ASP A 71 20.87 25.36 -3.49
CA ASP A 71 21.90 26.36 -3.65
C ASP A 71 22.76 26.14 -4.93
N SER A 72 23.74 27.00 -5.17
CA SER A 72 24.60 26.89 -6.35
C SER A 72 25.45 25.63 -6.36
N ASP A 73 25.92 25.19 -5.19
CA ASP A 73 26.81 24.04 -5.08
C ASP A 73 26.04 22.76 -5.37
N ALA A 74 24.76 22.70 -4.97
CA ALA A 74 23.85 21.60 -5.31
C ALA A 74 23.57 21.50 -6.82
N VAL A 75 23.54 22.61 -7.56
CA VAL A 75 23.42 22.57 -9.03
C VAL A 75 24.62 21.85 -9.64
N ASP A 76 25.84 22.20 -9.25
CA ASP A 76 27.06 21.57 -9.76
C ASP A 76 27.12 20.07 -9.36
N LEU A 77 26.76 19.74 -8.12
CA LEU A 77 26.68 18.36 -7.63
C LEU A 77 25.70 17.50 -8.46
N LEU A 78 24.53 18.04 -8.78
CA LEU A 78 23.53 17.31 -9.58
C LEU A 78 23.98 17.09 -11.02
N ILE A 79 24.59 18.09 -11.64
CA ILE A 79 25.14 18.02 -13.00
C ILE A 79 26.24 16.98 -13.10
N ASP A 80 27.23 17.07 -12.21
CA ASP A 80 28.38 16.16 -12.19
C ASP A 80 27.93 14.74 -11.82
N GLY A 81 27.07 14.59 -10.80
CA GLY A 81 26.51 13.31 -10.39
C GLY A 81 25.72 12.63 -11.51
N ALA A 82 24.84 13.35 -12.19
CA ALA A 82 24.08 12.79 -13.31
C ALA A 82 24.99 12.39 -14.48
N ARG A 83 26.03 13.18 -14.79
CA ARG A 83 27.02 12.88 -15.84
C ARG A 83 27.81 11.60 -15.52
N GLU A 84 28.33 11.48 -14.31
CA GLU A 84 29.11 10.32 -13.90
C GLU A 84 28.24 9.06 -13.84
N ASN A 85 27.03 9.16 -13.31
CA ASN A 85 26.10 8.03 -13.27
C ASN A 85 25.67 7.56 -14.67
N ALA A 86 25.48 8.49 -15.62
CA ALA A 86 25.15 8.12 -17.01
C ALA A 86 26.25 7.25 -17.64
N LYS A 87 27.54 7.47 -17.32
CA LYS A 87 28.65 6.65 -17.84
C LYS A 87 28.58 5.19 -17.38
N LEU A 88 28.00 4.93 -16.20
CA LEU A 88 27.88 3.60 -15.62
C LEU A 88 26.70 2.80 -16.16
N ILE A 89 25.81 3.43 -16.94
CA ILE A 89 24.65 2.75 -17.52
C ILE A 89 25.09 1.93 -18.74
N GLU A 90 25.02 0.62 -18.63
CA GLU A 90 25.32 -0.34 -19.70
C GLU A 90 24.06 -0.87 -20.40
N SER A 91 22.86 -0.54 -19.89
CA SER A 91 21.59 -1.03 -20.47
C SER A 91 21.44 -0.58 -21.91
N PRO A 92 21.11 -1.49 -22.84
CA PRO A 92 20.81 -1.16 -24.22
C PRO A 92 19.40 -0.54 -24.38
N ASP A 93 18.60 -0.50 -23.29
CA ASP A 93 17.23 0.01 -23.33
C ASP A 93 17.25 1.51 -23.63
N GLU A 94 16.43 1.94 -24.59
CA GLU A 94 16.23 3.35 -24.88
C GLU A 94 15.73 4.12 -23.65
N GLN A 95 16.34 5.26 -23.38
CA GLN A 95 16.00 6.14 -22.27
C GLN A 95 15.38 7.41 -22.81
N PHE A 96 14.26 7.83 -22.22
CA PHE A 96 13.58 9.07 -22.61
C PHE A 96 12.82 9.67 -21.42
N LEU A 97 12.47 10.96 -21.56
CA LEU A 97 11.59 11.67 -20.64
C LEU A 97 10.22 11.87 -21.28
N PHE A 98 9.20 11.97 -20.45
CA PHE A 98 7.83 12.13 -20.92
C PHE A 98 7.46 13.60 -21.07
N PRO A 99 6.95 14.06 -22.24
CA PRO A 99 6.65 15.46 -22.46
C PRO A 99 5.35 15.95 -21.79
N GLY A 100 4.56 15.06 -21.23
CA GLY A 100 3.28 15.34 -20.60
C GLY A 100 2.09 14.69 -21.31
N SER A 101 1.01 14.51 -20.57
CA SER A 101 -0.28 14.04 -21.09
C SER A 101 -1.13 15.25 -21.55
N SER A 102 -2.02 15.02 -22.49
CA SER A 102 -2.95 16.05 -22.99
C SER A 102 -3.96 16.51 -21.94
N ALA A 103 -4.24 15.68 -20.94
CA ALA A 103 -5.14 15.97 -19.82
C ALA A 103 -4.77 15.11 -18.61
N TYR A 104 -5.07 15.61 -17.43
CA TYR A 104 -4.94 14.92 -16.15
C TYR A 104 -6.29 14.94 -15.44
N ALA A 105 -6.62 13.86 -14.75
CA ALA A 105 -7.81 13.80 -13.92
C ALA A 105 -7.69 14.79 -12.75
N HIS A 106 -8.82 15.29 -12.27
CA HIS A 106 -8.87 16.00 -11.00
C HIS A 106 -8.93 14.97 -9.88
N VAL A 107 -7.91 14.97 -9.02
CA VAL A 107 -7.84 14.11 -7.83
C VAL A 107 -7.59 15.02 -6.63
N GLU A 108 -8.49 14.96 -5.66
CA GLU A 108 -8.43 15.78 -4.46
C GLU A 108 -8.36 14.85 -3.23
N ASN A 109 -7.19 14.74 -2.64
CA ASN A 109 -6.91 13.94 -1.45
C ASN A 109 -5.99 14.67 -0.46
N HIS A 110 -6.01 16.02 -0.50
CA HIS A 110 -5.39 16.89 0.48
C HIS A 110 -6.48 17.69 1.20
N ASN A 111 -6.62 17.48 2.51
CA ASN A 111 -7.54 18.23 3.35
C ASN A 111 -6.76 19.17 4.28
N PRO A 112 -6.84 20.51 4.10
CA PRO A 112 -6.12 21.46 4.95
C PRO A 112 -6.44 21.31 6.45
N ALA A 113 -7.62 20.83 6.82
CA ALA A 113 -7.99 20.61 8.20
C ALA A 113 -7.09 19.60 8.92
N ILE A 114 -6.45 18.66 8.21
CA ILE A 114 -5.47 17.74 8.81
C ILE A 114 -4.18 18.48 9.17
N ASP A 115 -3.71 19.36 8.29
CA ASP A 115 -2.48 20.15 8.51
C ASP A 115 -2.66 21.16 9.67
N GLU A 116 -3.90 21.61 9.92
CA GLU A 116 -4.25 22.53 11.00
C GLU A 116 -4.38 21.84 12.38
N ILE A 117 -4.39 20.50 12.45
CA ILE A 117 -4.44 19.79 13.72
C ILE A 117 -3.10 19.93 14.44
N SER A 118 -3.09 20.67 15.56
CA SER A 118 -1.86 20.87 16.33
C SER A 118 -1.34 19.56 16.92
N ALA A 119 -0.02 19.50 17.18
CA ALA A 119 0.62 18.38 17.87
C ALA A 119 -0.07 18.06 19.20
N ALA A 120 -0.46 19.09 19.98
CA ALA A 120 -1.18 18.90 21.23
C ALA A 120 -2.52 18.15 21.04
N LYS A 121 -3.30 18.52 20.04
CA LYS A 121 -4.56 17.82 19.73
C LYS A 121 -4.34 16.37 19.27
N LYS A 122 -3.28 16.09 18.51
CA LYS A 122 -2.92 14.72 18.10
C LYS A 122 -2.50 13.87 19.29
N ILE A 123 -1.79 14.46 20.27
CA ILE A 123 -1.42 13.80 21.52
C ILE A 123 -2.68 13.51 22.37
N GLU A 124 -3.59 14.48 22.49
CA GLU A 124 -4.87 14.28 23.20
C GLU A 124 -5.70 13.16 22.55
N LEU A 125 -5.78 13.12 21.22
CA LEU A 125 -6.45 12.06 20.47
C LEU A 125 -5.85 10.69 20.79
N CYS A 126 -4.53 10.58 20.85
CA CYS A 126 -3.83 9.34 21.17
C CYS A 126 -4.12 8.88 22.61
N LYS A 127 -4.07 9.79 23.58
CA LYS A 127 -4.41 9.51 24.99
C LYS A 127 -5.87 9.08 25.15
N GLU A 128 -6.78 9.74 24.44
CA GLU A 128 -8.21 9.39 24.44
C GLU A 128 -8.45 8.02 23.82
N PHE A 129 -7.71 7.66 22.76
CA PHE A 129 -7.78 6.34 22.14
C PHE A 129 -7.37 5.23 23.12
N GLU A 130 -6.23 5.39 23.82
CA GLU A 130 -5.80 4.47 24.87
C GLU A 130 -6.83 4.36 25.99
N ARG A 131 -7.32 5.51 26.49
CA ARG A 131 -8.29 5.58 27.60
C ARG A 131 -9.60 4.85 27.26
N ARG A 132 -10.16 5.07 26.05
CA ARG A 132 -11.37 4.36 25.59
C ARG A 132 -11.12 2.88 25.50
N THR A 133 -9.99 2.46 24.97
CA THR A 133 -9.61 1.06 24.85
C THR A 133 -9.55 0.35 26.20
N LEU A 134 -8.90 0.97 27.20
CA LEU A 134 -8.82 0.44 28.55
C LEU A 134 -10.19 0.38 29.26
N ALA A 135 -11.09 1.29 28.93
CA ALA A 135 -12.41 1.38 29.56
C ALA A 135 -13.46 0.47 28.89
N ALA A 136 -13.22 -0.06 27.71
CA ALA A 136 -14.23 -0.74 26.89
C ALA A 136 -14.63 -2.13 27.45
N ASP A 137 -13.69 -2.85 28.09
CA ASP A 137 -13.98 -4.16 28.69
C ASP A 137 -13.07 -4.38 29.93
N PRO A 138 -13.61 -4.86 31.08
CA PRO A 138 -12.81 -5.08 32.29
C PRO A 138 -11.71 -6.14 32.14
N ARG A 139 -11.73 -6.95 31.09
CA ARG A 139 -10.67 -7.91 30.76
C ARG A 139 -9.49 -7.25 30.05
N ILE A 140 -9.63 -6.06 29.49
CA ILE A 140 -8.51 -5.29 28.93
C ILE A 140 -7.68 -4.76 30.09
N ARG A 141 -6.51 -5.34 30.28
CA ARG A 141 -5.61 -4.99 31.40
C ARG A 141 -4.51 -4.01 31.00
N GLN A 142 -4.23 -3.92 29.71
CA GLN A 142 -3.18 -3.10 29.18
C GLN A 142 -3.47 -2.81 27.71
N VAL A 143 -2.91 -1.71 27.23
CA VAL A 143 -2.74 -1.44 25.79
C VAL A 143 -1.26 -1.64 25.47
N GLY A 144 -0.93 -2.60 24.61
CA GLY A 144 0.45 -2.94 24.25
C GLY A 144 1.12 -1.84 23.45
N VAL A 145 0.39 -1.34 22.46
CA VAL A 145 0.76 -0.15 21.68
C VAL A 145 -0.47 0.69 21.41
N CYS A 146 -0.32 2.01 21.47
CA CYS A 146 -1.32 2.98 21.01
C CYS A 146 -0.58 4.16 20.37
N GLY A 147 -0.95 4.51 19.15
CA GLY A 147 -0.31 5.60 18.44
C GLY A 147 -1.27 6.35 17.53
N VAL A 148 -0.91 7.61 17.29
CA VAL A 148 -1.53 8.49 16.28
C VAL A 148 -0.44 9.04 15.38
N PHE A 149 -0.69 9.07 14.08
CA PHE A 149 0.23 9.60 13.09
C PHE A 149 -0.52 10.47 12.08
N SER A 150 0.19 11.37 11.43
CA SER A 150 -0.30 12.09 10.27
C SER A 150 0.84 12.34 9.29
N GLU A 151 0.50 12.35 8.02
CA GLU A 151 1.43 12.59 6.93
C GLU A 151 0.83 13.58 5.95
N SER A 152 1.67 14.47 5.41
CA SER A 152 1.33 15.35 4.30
C SER A 152 2.48 15.32 3.30
N ALA A 153 2.18 15.20 2.02
CA ALA A 153 3.17 15.13 0.97
C ALA A 153 2.75 15.98 -0.24
N GLU A 154 3.72 16.62 -0.85
CA GLU A 154 3.62 17.29 -2.15
C GLU A 154 4.67 16.71 -3.09
N VAL A 155 4.25 16.42 -4.32
CA VAL A 155 5.14 16.03 -5.41
C VAL A 155 4.97 17.02 -6.56
N GLU A 156 6.09 17.46 -7.14
CA GLU A 156 6.10 18.23 -8.38
C GLU A 156 7.10 17.60 -9.36
N ILE A 157 6.68 17.42 -10.62
CA ILE A 157 7.55 16.96 -11.71
C ILE A 157 7.61 18.07 -12.77
N VAL A 158 8.82 18.46 -13.10
CA VAL A 158 9.08 19.50 -14.13
C VAL A 158 10.18 19.01 -15.04
N ASN A 159 10.01 19.14 -16.37
CA ASN A 159 11.07 18.80 -17.31
C ASN A 159 11.21 19.81 -18.46
N THR A 160 12.30 19.68 -19.20
CA THR A 160 12.62 20.53 -20.34
C THR A 160 11.79 20.25 -21.60
N LEU A 161 10.94 19.21 -21.59
CA LEU A 161 10.04 18.86 -22.70
C LEU A 161 8.65 19.50 -22.54
N GLY A 162 8.42 20.25 -21.46
CA GLY A 162 7.18 21.00 -21.21
C GLY A 162 6.26 20.38 -20.14
N LEU A 163 6.62 19.24 -19.56
CA LEU A 163 5.88 18.69 -18.41
C LEU A 163 6.05 19.62 -17.20
N ARG A 164 4.93 19.98 -16.58
CA ARG A 164 4.85 20.53 -15.23
C ARG A 164 3.57 20.08 -14.57
N VAL A 165 3.67 19.23 -13.57
CA VAL A 165 2.54 18.68 -12.81
C VAL A 165 2.88 18.66 -11.33
N SER A 166 1.87 18.89 -10.49
CA SER A 166 2.02 18.80 -9.03
C SER A 166 0.78 18.18 -8.40
N HIS A 167 0.97 17.52 -7.27
CA HIS A 167 -0.10 16.90 -6.50
C HIS A 167 0.23 16.90 -5.02
N ARG A 168 -0.81 17.01 -4.18
CA ARG A 168 -0.69 17.00 -2.72
C ARG A 168 -1.67 15.97 -2.15
N ALA A 169 -1.23 15.28 -1.10
CA ALA A 169 -2.06 14.34 -0.35
C ALA A 169 -1.72 14.42 1.13
N ASN A 170 -2.69 14.19 2.00
CA ASN A 170 -2.45 14.04 3.43
C ASN A 170 -3.42 13.05 4.06
N LEU A 171 -3.06 12.56 5.23
CA LEU A 171 -3.87 11.67 6.03
C LEU A 171 -3.57 11.84 7.52
N ILE A 172 -4.52 11.41 8.35
CA ILE A 172 -4.33 11.16 9.77
C ILE A 172 -4.80 9.75 10.10
N GLY A 173 -4.07 9.04 10.96
CA GLY A 173 -4.43 7.70 11.36
C GLY A 173 -4.03 7.39 12.80
N GLY A 174 -4.47 6.25 13.28
CA GLY A 174 -4.10 5.74 14.58
C GLY A 174 -4.23 4.23 14.66
N TYR A 175 -3.55 3.64 15.61
CA TYR A 175 -3.54 2.21 15.86
C TYR A 175 -3.54 1.92 17.36
N VAL A 176 -4.09 0.77 17.72
CA VAL A 176 -4.16 0.31 19.11
C VAL A 176 -4.07 -1.21 19.17
N GLU A 177 -3.38 -1.72 20.20
CA GLU A 177 -3.33 -3.15 20.50
C GLU A 177 -3.81 -3.39 21.94
N PRO A 178 -5.13 -3.59 22.16
CA PRO A 178 -5.65 -4.03 23.43
C PRO A 178 -5.13 -5.43 23.80
N VAL A 179 -4.74 -5.58 25.08
CA VAL A 179 -4.32 -6.85 25.68
C VAL A 179 -5.36 -7.28 26.68
N ALA A 180 -6.13 -8.32 26.34
CA ALA A 180 -7.10 -8.94 27.22
C ALA A 180 -6.44 -10.02 28.08
N SER A 181 -6.85 -10.10 29.35
CA SER A 181 -6.38 -11.14 30.29
C SER A 181 -7.51 -11.61 31.20
N GLU A 182 -7.62 -12.92 31.34
CA GLU A 182 -8.58 -13.58 32.23
C GLU A 182 -7.96 -14.87 32.80
N GLY A 183 -7.77 -14.90 34.12
CA GLY A 183 -7.03 -15.99 34.77
C GLY A 183 -5.57 -16.04 34.30
N ASN A 184 -5.18 -17.15 33.69
CA ASN A 184 -3.84 -17.35 33.10
C ASN A 184 -3.84 -17.22 31.56
N ARG A 185 -4.94 -16.80 30.96
CA ARG A 185 -5.08 -16.60 29.51
C ARG A 185 -4.84 -15.14 29.18
N THR A 186 -4.11 -14.90 28.11
CA THR A 186 -3.84 -13.57 27.57
C THR A 186 -3.89 -13.62 26.06
N ASN A 187 -4.52 -12.62 25.45
CA ASN A 187 -4.57 -12.45 24.00
C ASN A 187 -4.57 -10.98 23.65
N SER A 188 -3.96 -10.63 22.51
CA SER A 188 -4.01 -9.28 21.96
C SER A 188 -4.54 -9.28 20.54
N ALA A 189 -5.05 -8.14 20.10
CA ALA A 189 -5.48 -7.92 18.73
C ALA A 189 -5.13 -6.50 18.29
N PHE A 190 -4.77 -6.35 17.02
CA PHE A 190 -4.41 -5.06 16.44
C PHE A 190 -5.62 -4.44 15.75
N SER A 191 -5.86 -3.17 16.00
CA SER A 191 -6.87 -2.38 15.30
C SER A 191 -6.31 -1.02 14.91
N MET A 192 -6.82 -0.46 13.81
CA MET A 192 -6.37 0.80 13.28
C MET A 192 -7.46 1.51 12.49
N PHE A 193 -7.27 2.80 12.30
CA PHE A 193 -8.02 3.64 11.37
C PHE A 193 -7.06 4.58 10.63
N TYR A 194 -7.48 5.07 9.48
CA TYR A 194 -6.91 6.27 8.85
C TYR A 194 -8.00 7.01 8.06
N GLU A 195 -7.84 8.33 7.94
CA GLU A 195 -8.79 9.19 7.26
C GLU A 195 -8.08 10.32 6.51
N CYS A 196 -8.60 10.67 5.34
CA CYS A 196 -8.25 11.92 4.64
C CYS A 196 -9.19 13.08 5.02
N ASP A 197 -10.16 12.82 5.89
CA ASP A 197 -11.09 13.81 6.45
C ASP A 197 -11.16 13.63 7.98
N PRO A 198 -10.57 14.53 8.77
CA PRO A 198 -10.54 14.37 10.23
C PRO A 198 -11.92 14.34 10.89
N ALA A 199 -12.97 14.83 10.21
CA ALA A 199 -14.34 14.74 10.71
C ALA A 199 -14.91 13.30 10.68
N LYS A 200 -14.26 12.38 9.98
CA LYS A 200 -14.67 10.97 9.87
C LYS A 200 -13.93 10.05 10.83
N ILE A 201 -13.04 10.58 11.68
CA ILE A 201 -12.32 9.76 12.66
C ILE A 201 -13.34 9.14 13.63
N ASP A 202 -13.39 7.82 13.63
CA ASP A 202 -14.24 7.00 14.51
C ASP A 202 -13.36 6.12 15.41
N LEU A 203 -13.00 6.66 16.59
CA LEU A 203 -12.22 5.90 17.56
C LEU A 203 -13.02 4.72 18.14
N ASP A 204 -14.34 4.87 18.26
CA ASP A 204 -15.16 3.85 18.90
C ASP A 204 -15.24 2.58 18.04
N ALA A 205 -15.32 2.72 16.72
CA ALA A 205 -15.26 1.59 15.80
C ALA A 205 -13.91 0.83 15.88
N ALA A 206 -12.79 1.56 15.94
CA ALA A 206 -11.47 0.96 16.08
C ALA A 206 -11.28 0.28 17.45
N VAL A 207 -11.76 0.90 18.52
CA VAL A 207 -11.76 0.33 19.88
C VAL A 207 -12.60 -0.94 19.93
N GLU A 208 -13.85 -0.88 19.44
CA GLU A 208 -14.76 -2.04 19.44
C GLU A 208 -14.16 -3.23 18.72
N LYS A 209 -13.61 -3.02 17.52
CA LYS A 209 -12.96 -4.08 16.75
C LYS A 209 -11.81 -4.71 17.53
N GLY A 210 -10.85 -3.91 18.01
CA GLY A 210 -9.66 -4.40 18.70
C GLY A 210 -10.00 -5.12 20.01
N VAL A 211 -10.87 -4.52 20.81
CA VAL A 211 -11.28 -5.10 22.11
C VAL A 211 -12.05 -6.41 21.92
N ARG A 212 -13.00 -6.46 20.99
CA ARG A 212 -13.75 -7.70 20.71
C ARG A 212 -12.80 -8.84 20.30
N GLU A 213 -11.89 -8.59 19.35
CA GLU A 213 -10.95 -9.62 18.89
C GLU A 213 -9.95 -10.03 19.98
N ALA A 214 -9.50 -9.10 20.83
CA ALA A 214 -8.63 -9.44 21.96
C ALA A 214 -9.37 -10.32 22.98
N VAL A 215 -10.60 -10.01 23.29
CA VAL A 215 -11.44 -10.74 24.24
C VAL A 215 -11.87 -12.10 23.71
N ASP A 216 -12.33 -12.19 22.46
CA ASP A 216 -12.71 -13.45 21.82
C ASP A 216 -11.54 -14.44 21.79
N GLY A 217 -10.34 -13.96 21.55
CA GLY A 217 -9.12 -14.75 21.53
C GLY A 217 -8.71 -15.37 22.88
N LEU A 218 -9.27 -14.90 24.01
CA LEU A 218 -9.02 -15.53 25.32
C LEU A 218 -9.51 -16.97 25.39
N SER A 219 -10.58 -17.31 24.67
CA SER A 219 -11.13 -18.65 24.60
C SER A 219 -10.67 -19.45 23.37
N ALA A 220 -9.78 -18.86 22.56
CA ALA A 220 -9.35 -19.47 21.32
C ALA A 220 -8.59 -20.78 21.54
N GLU A 221 -8.86 -21.75 20.68
CA GLU A 221 -8.22 -23.06 20.67
C GLU A 221 -7.68 -23.35 19.26
N SER A 222 -6.73 -24.26 19.16
CA SER A 222 -6.29 -24.79 17.87
C SER A 222 -7.35 -25.74 17.27
N VAL A 223 -7.30 -25.94 15.96
CA VAL A 223 -8.10 -26.95 15.25
C VAL A 223 -7.22 -28.08 14.74
N ALA A 224 -7.82 -29.20 14.35
CA ALA A 224 -7.09 -30.32 13.73
C ALA A 224 -6.43 -29.86 12.41
N GLY A 225 -5.25 -30.39 12.11
CA GLY A 225 -4.62 -30.19 10.83
C GLY A 225 -5.44 -30.81 9.69
N GLY A 226 -5.46 -30.15 8.51
CA GLY A 226 -6.20 -30.63 7.36
C GLY A 226 -6.44 -29.54 6.30
N GLU A 227 -7.24 -29.87 5.30
CA GLU A 227 -7.73 -28.91 4.33
C GLU A 227 -9.08 -28.34 4.76
N TYR A 228 -9.21 -27.03 4.72
CA TYR A 228 -10.42 -26.31 5.09
C TYR A 228 -10.85 -25.36 3.99
N ARG A 229 -12.15 -25.22 3.79
CA ARG A 229 -12.72 -24.04 3.15
C ARG A 229 -12.43 -22.85 4.05
N VAL A 230 -12.00 -21.75 3.46
CA VAL A 230 -11.56 -20.58 4.23
C VAL A 230 -12.23 -19.33 3.70
N LEU A 231 -12.91 -18.61 4.58
CA LEU A 231 -13.31 -17.23 4.35
C LEU A 231 -12.19 -16.33 4.91
N LEU A 232 -11.42 -15.67 4.02
CA LEU A 232 -10.48 -14.63 4.43
C LEU A 232 -11.24 -13.33 4.64
N ARG A 233 -11.12 -12.73 5.82
CA ARG A 233 -11.66 -11.39 6.06
C ARG A 233 -10.98 -10.37 5.16
N ASN A 234 -11.69 -9.29 4.89
CA ASN A 234 -11.27 -8.23 3.96
C ASN A 234 -9.86 -7.69 4.21
N ASP A 235 -9.47 -7.44 5.46
CA ASP A 235 -8.12 -6.97 5.83
C ASP A 235 -7.03 -8.05 5.58
N CYS A 236 -7.33 -9.31 5.86
CA CYS A 236 -6.44 -10.43 5.53
C CYS A 236 -6.26 -10.58 4.02
N ALA A 237 -7.37 -10.51 3.27
CA ALA A 237 -7.35 -10.61 1.81
C ALA A 237 -6.61 -9.42 1.18
N ALA A 238 -6.77 -8.20 1.69
CA ALA A 238 -6.02 -7.01 1.26
C ALA A 238 -4.52 -7.16 1.56
N THR A 239 -4.16 -7.71 2.73
CA THR A 239 -2.77 -8.00 3.10
C THR A 239 -2.13 -9.03 2.17
N MET A 240 -2.86 -10.09 1.82
CA MET A 240 -2.42 -11.08 0.82
C MET A 240 -2.20 -10.43 -0.55
N LEU A 241 -3.17 -9.62 -1.01
CA LEU A 241 -3.06 -8.89 -2.28
C LEU A 241 -1.84 -7.96 -2.30
N SER A 242 -1.59 -7.23 -1.22
CA SER A 242 -0.41 -6.38 -1.05
C SER A 242 0.89 -7.17 -1.16
N THR A 243 1.00 -8.27 -0.41
CA THR A 243 2.19 -9.12 -0.36
C THR A 243 2.58 -9.65 -1.73
N PHE A 244 1.60 -10.08 -2.52
CA PHE A 244 1.82 -10.66 -3.83
C PHE A 244 1.64 -9.66 -5.00
N SER A 245 1.34 -8.39 -4.75
CA SER A 245 1.11 -7.39 -5.80
C SER A 245 2.25 -7.25 -6.81
N GLY A 246 3.48 -7.51 -6.37
CA GLY A 246 4.67 -7.48 -7.21
C GLY A 246 4.64 -8.41 -8.41
N VAL A 247 3.84 -9.49 -8.41
CA VAL A 247 3.71 -10.41 -9.56
C VAL A 247 3.06 -9.74 -10.78
N PHE A 248 2.30 -8.66 -10.56
CA PHE A 248 1.66 -7.87 -11.61
C PHE A 248 2.56 -6.78 -12.19
N SER A 249 3.80 -6.62 -11.68
CA SER A 249 4.78 -5.65 -12.20
C SER A 249 5.45 -6.17 -13.45
N ALA A 250 5.36 -5.42 -14.56
CA ALA A 250 6.08 -5.72 -15.79
C ALA A 250 7.61 -5.68 -15.62
N ASP A 251 8.12 -4.82 -14.73
CA ASP A 251 9.56 -4.79 -14.42
C ASP A 251 10.04 -6.10 -13.81
N ARG A 252 9.27 -6.66 -12.86
CA ARG A 252 9.56 -7.97 -12.27
C ARG A 252 9.39 -9.10 -13.28
N ALA A 253 8.34 -9.06 -14.10
CA ALA A 253 8.11 -10.04 -15.14
C ALA A 253 9.25 -10.08 -16.16
N GLN A 254 9.70 -8.94 -16.65
CA GLN A 254 10.82 -8.81 -17.59
C GLN A 254 12.18 -9.25 -17.01
N LYS A 255 12.30 -9.28 -15.68
CA LYS A 255 13.47 -9.80 -14.96
C LYS A 255 13.33 -11.29 -14.59
N GLY A 256 12.27 -11.96 -14.99
CA GLY A 256 12.00 -13.36 -14.63
C GLY A 256 11.57 -13.57 -13.17
N LEU A 257 11.09 -12.51 -12.51
CA LEU A 257 10.66 -12.52 -11.10
C LEU A 257 9.12 -12.52 -10.96
N SER A 258 8.40 -12.93 -12.00
CA SER A 258 6.95 -13.11 -11.98
C SER A 258 6.53 -14.23 -12.91
N LEU A 259 5.70 -15.13 -12.42
CA LEU A 259 5.09 -16.22 -13.20
C LEU A 259 4.00 -15.74 -14.16
N LEU A 260 3.65 -14.44 -14.15
CA LEU A 260 2.66 -13.85 -15.06
C LEU A 260 3.29 -13.31 -16.36
N ASN A 261 4.59 -13.43 -16.54
CA ASN A 261 5.28 -12.94 -17.73
C ASN A 261 4.74 -13.63 -19.00
N GLY A 262 4.20 -12.83 -19.93
CA GLY A 262 3.67 -13.31 -21.21
C GLY A 262 2.33 -14.04 -21.11
N ARG A 263 1.63 -13.93 -19.97
CA ARG A 263 0.33 -14.59 -19.74
C ARG A 263 -0.87 -13.66 -19.89
N GLU A 264 -0.68 -12.48 -20.46
CA GLU A 264 -1.79 -11.58 -20.79
C GLU A 264 -2.76 -12.26 -21.76
N GLY A 265 -4.05 -12.24 -21.43
CA GLY A 265 -5.11 -12.96 -22.11
C GLY A 265 -5.45 -14.33 -21.51
N GLU A 266 -4.63 -14.86 -20.61
CA GLU A 266 -4.89 -16.15 -19.95
C GLU A 266 -5.76 -15.98 -18.70
N LYS A 267 -6.47 -17.06 -18.36
CA LYS A 267 -7.20 -17.16 -17.08
C LYS A 267 -6.21 -17.49 -15.96
N ILE A 268 -6.13 -16.62 -14.96
CA ILE A 268 -5.23 -16.73 -13.80
C ILE A 268 -5.96 -16.68 -12.46
N ALA A 269 -7.27 -16.51 -12.48
CA ALA A 269 -8.12 -16.45 -11.29
C ALA A 269 -9.51 -16.99 -11.60
N ALA A 270 -10.33 -17.18 -10.58
CA ALA A 270 -11.74 -17.52 -10.73
C ALA A 270 -12.52 -16.41 -11.45
N GLU A 271 -13.61 -16.75 -12.14
CA GLU A 271 -14.40 -15.78 -12.92
C GLU A 271 -15.03 -14.67 -12.06
N CYS A 272 -15.29 -14.93 -10.79
CA CYS A 272 -15.79 -13.93 -9.85
C CYS A 272 -14.72 -12.89 -9.41
N VAL A 273 -13.44 -13.09 -9.77
CA VAL A 273 -12.34 -12.20 -9.38
C VAL A 273 -12.07 -11.18 -10.47
N THR A 274 -12.19 -9.90 -10.12
CA THR A 274 -11.70 -8.77 -10.91
C THR A 274 -10.75 -7.96 -10.05
N ILE A 275 -9.51 -7.74 -10.52
CA ILE A 275 -8.50 -6.92 -9.83
C ILE A 275 -8.31 -5.63 -10.61
N VAL A 276 -8.41 -4.52 -9.90
CA VAL A 276 -8.36 -3.17 -10.47
C VAL A 276 -7.24 -2.37 -9.81
N ASP A 277 -6.57 -1.54 -10.60
CA ASP A 277 -5.79 -0.41 -10.10
C ASP A 277 -6.56 0.88 -10.41
N ASP A 278 -7.04 1.56 -9.36
CA ASP A 278 -7.85 2.79 -9.49
C ASP A 278 -7.15 3.97 -8.80
N PRO A 279 -6.39 4.78 -9.55
CA PRO A 279 -5.66 5.92 -9.01
C PRO A 279 -6.53 7.13 -8.67
N HIS A 280 -7.85 7.06 -8.85
CA HIS A 280 -8.77 8.19 -8.66
C HIS A 280 -9.83 7.93 -7.58
N MET A 281 -9.59 6.95 -6.72
CA MET A 281 -10.51 6.65 -5.61
C MET A 281 -10.58 7.82 -4.62
N PRO A 282 -11.77 8.29 -4.26
CA PRO A 282 -11.91 9.37 -3.29
C PRO A 282 -11.45 8.93 -1.91
N ASN A 283 -10.91 9.85 -1.12
CA ASN A 283 -10.44 9.63 0.25
C ASN A 283 -9.39 8.51 0.39
N GLN A 284 -8.59 8.27 -0.68
CA GLN A 284 -7.46 7.36 -0.60
C GLN A 284 -6.16 8.14 -0.75
N PRO A 285 -5.22 8.04 0.22
CA PRO A 285 -4.00 8.84 0.22
C PRO A 285 -3.07 8.53 -0.96
N ALA A 286 -3.13 7.31 -1.50
CA ALA A 286 -2.33 6.93 -2.66
C ALA A 286 -2.90 7.42 -4.00
N SER A 287 -4.14 7.97 -4.05
CA SER A 287 -4.72 8.48 -5.29
C SER A 287 -3.91 9.65 -5.85
N THR A 288 -3.71 9.65 -7.16
CA THR A 288 -2.87 10.64 -7.85
C THR A 288 -3.28 10.82 -9.31
N PRO A 289 -3.24 12.04 -9.86
CA PRO A 289 -3.57 12.29 -11.27
C PRO A 289 -2.47 11.87 -12.26
N PHE A 290 -1.24 11.65 -11.78
CA PHE A 290 -0.10 11.24 -12.60
C PHE A 290 0.82 10.29 -11.82
N ASP A 291 1.57 9.47 -12.53
CA ASP A 291 2.57 8.58 -11.96
C ASP A 291 3.92 9.28 -11.75
N ALA A 292 4.90 8.57 -11.22
CA ALA A 292 6.23 9.14 -10.93
C ALA A 292 7.05 9.53 -12.18
N GLU A 293 6.53 9.33 -13.37
CA GLU A 293 7.11 9.81 -14.64
C GLU A 293 6.27 10.92 -15.27
N GLY A 294 5.20 11.38 -14.59
CA GLY A 294 4.30 12.43 -15.07
C GLY A 294 3.25 11.94 -16.06
N VAL A 295 3.11 10.63 -16.26
CA VAL A 295 2.08 10.05 -17.11
C VAL A 295 0.73 10.13 -16.41
N ALA A 296 -0.31 10.59 -17.11
CA ALA A 296 -1.66 10.62 -16.57
C ALA A 296 -2.13 9.20 -16.18
N THR A 297 -2.57 9.07 -14.94
CA THR A 297 -3.11 7.81 -14.42
C THR A 297 -4.55 7.59 -14.87
N TYR A 298 -5.00 6.36 -14.85
CA TYR A 298 -6.38 5.97 -15.16
C TYR A 298 -6.75 4.66 -14.48
N ARG A 299 -8.04 4.51 -14.22
CA ARG A 299 -8.57 3.25 -13.69
C ARG A 299 -8.42 2.14 -14.72
N LYS A 300 -7.81 1.02 -14.34
CA LYS A 300 -7.55 -0.12 -15.20
C LYS A 300 -7.86 -1.44 -14.53
N LYS A 301 -8.44 -2.37 -15.28
CA LYS A 301 -8.59 -3.75 -14.86
C LYS A 301 -7.31 -4.50 -15.20
N VAL A 302 -6.60 -4.92 -14.18
CA VAL A 302 -5.40 -5.77 -14.33
C VAL A 302 -5.82 -7.22 -14.56
N VAL A 303 -6.81 -7.68 -13.78
CA VAL A 303 -7.52 -8.94 -14.01
C VAL A 303 -9.00 -8.63 -14.18
N ASP A 304 -9.62 -9.13 -15.25
CA ASP A 304 -11.04 -8.93 -15.53
C ASP A 304 -11.74 -10.29 -15.62
N ARG A 305 -12.58 -10.60 -14.64
CA ARG A 305 -13.27 -11.88 -14.51
C ARG A 305 -12.32 -13.08 -14.69
N GLY A 306 -11.27 -13.07 -13.90
CA GLY A 306 -10.25 -14.13 -13.87
C GLY A 306 -9.20 -14.06 -14.98
N VAL A 307 -9.36 -13.21 -15.99
CA VAL A 307 -8.42 -13.11 -17.14
C VAL A 307 -7.44 -11.96 -16.92
N LEU A 308 -6.14 -12.24 -16.97
CA LEU A 308 -5.09 -11.22 -16.94
C LEU A 308 -5.20 -10.32 -18.18
N ARG A 309 -5.42 -9.03 -18.01
CA ARG A 309 -5.57 -8.07 -19.11
C ARG A 309 -4.29 -7.32 -19.43
N THR A 310 -3.51 -7.02 -18.42
CA THR A 310 -2.24 -6.29 -18.55
C THR A 310 -1.40 -6.50 -17.31
N LEU A 311 -0.10 -6.36 -17.45
CA LEU A 311 0.78 -6.07 -16.33
C LEU A 311 0.80 -4.55 -16.08
N LEU A 312 1.33 -4.14 -14.94
CA LEU A 312 1.57 -2.72 -14.62
C LEU A 312 2.88 -2.28 -15.27
N HIS A 313 2.84 -1.18 -16.03
CA HIS A 313 3.96 -0.67 -16.80
C HIS A 313 4.29 0.78 -16.45
N ASN A 314 5.57 1.08 -16.32
CA ASN A 314 6.12 2.42 -16.50
C ASN A 314 6.55 2.61 -17.97
N LEU A 315 7.13 3.77 -18.30
CA LEU A 315 7.57 4.07 -19.67
C LEU A 315 8.62 3.06 -20.17
N LYS A 316 9.62 2.75 -19.36
CA LYS A 316 10.71 1.82 -19.72
C LYS A 316 10.17 0.43 -20.03
N THR A 317 9.37 -0.15 -19.17
CA THR A 317 8.85 -1.52 -19.34
C THR A 317 7.84 -1.61 -20.48
N ALA A 318 7.05 -0.55 -20.69
CA ALA A 318 6.11 -0.47 -21.81
C ALA A 318 6.85 -0.40 -23.15
N ASN A 319 7.87 0.47 -23.25
CA ASN A 319 8.70 0.59 -24.45
C ASN A 319 9.38 -0.76 -24.80
N LYS A 320 9.97 -1.41 -23.82
CA LYS A 320 10.62 -2.72 -24.00
C LYS A 320 9.67 -3.81 -24.49
N GLN A 321 8.42 -3.80 -24.07
CA GLN A 321 7.40 -4.77 -24.49
C GLN A 321 6.64 -4.34 -25.75
N GLY A 322 6.81 -3.09 -26.23
CA GLY A 322 6.10 -2.56 -27.40
C GLY A 322 4.61 -2.27 -27.11
N VAL A 323 4.27 -1.96 -25.86
CA VAL A 323 2.91 -1.65 -25.42
C VAL A 323 2.80 -0.22 -24.89
N LYS A 324 1.59 0.26 -24.62
CA LYS A 324 1.39 1.55 -23.94
C LYS A 324 1.65 1.40 -22.45
N THR A 325 2.26 2.44 -21.86
CA THR A 325 2.39 2.51 -20.39
C THR A 325 1.01 2.51 -19.72
N THR A 326 0.97 1.93 -18.54
CA THR A 326 -0.25 1.91 -17.72
C THR A 326 -0.29 3.05 -16.70
N GLY A 327 0.69 3.98 -16.73
CA GLY A 327 0.79 5.04 -15.74
C GLY A 327 1.02 4.48 -14.34
N SER A 328 1.96 3.55 -14.22
CA SER A 328 2.24 2.83 -12.96
C SER A 328 3.70 2.98 -12.51
N ALA A 329 4.36 4.06 -12.94
CA ALA A 329 5.67 4.43 -12.41
C ALA A 329 5.53 4.87 -10.95
N SER A 330 6.43 4.39 -10.10
CA SER A 330 6.42 4.68 -8.67
C SER A 330 7.80 5.02 -8.15
N LYS A 331 7.87 5.88 -7.13
CA LYS A 331 9.08 6.18 -6.37
C LYS A 331 8.76 6.13 -4.88
N SER A 332 9.60 5.48 -4.10
CA SER A 332 9.48 5.44 -2.63
C SER A 332 9.98 6.72 -1.93
N GLY A 333 10.57 7.63 -2.68
CA GLY A 333 11.06 8.93 -2.23
C GLY A 333 11.83 9.62 -3.35
N TYR A 334 12.11 10.93 -3.21
CA TYR A 334 12.79 11.71 -4.25
C TYR A 334 14.13 11.07 -4.69
N ALA A 335 14.90 10.52 -3.77
CA ALA A 335 16.21 9.92 -4.07
C ALA A 335 16.14 8.52 -4.69
N SER A 336 14.97 7.86 -4.67
CA SER A 336 14.83 6.50 -5.21
C SER A 336 14.75 6.49 -6.74
N SER A 337 15.18 5.38 -7.35
CA SER A 337 14.95 5.13 -8.78
C SER A 337 13.46 4.88 -9.06
N VAL A 338 13.04 5.12 -10.30
CA VAL A 338 11.69 4.80 -10.75
C VAL A 338 11.50 3.29 -10.80
N SER A 339 10.44 2.81 -10.18
CA SER A 339 9.99 1.42 -10.15
C SER A 339 8.59 1.30 -10.78
N VAL A 340 7.99 0.10 -10.68
CA VAL A 340 6.61 -0.15 -11.10
C VAL A 340 5.83 -0.67 -9.90
N ALA A 341 4.76 0.04 -9.54
CA ALA A 341 3.83 -0.36 -8.49
C ALA A 341 2.40 0.10 -8.83
N PRO A 342 1.37 -0.54 -8.27
CA PRO A 342 -0.01 -0.05 -8.37
C PRO A 342 -0.20 1.22 -7.54
N THR A 343 -1.32 1.90 -7.79
CA THR A 343 -1.78 3.05 -6.99
C THR A 343 -2.76 2.61 -5.90
N ASN A 344 -4.04 2.39 -6.22
CA ASN A 344 -5.00 1.72 -5.33
C ASN A 344 -5.39 0.39 -5.97
N PHE A 345 -4.83 -0.67 -5.46
CA PHE A 345 -4.94 -2.01 -6.01
C PHE A 345 -5.94 -2.83 -5.22
N LEU A 346 -7.02 -3.25 -5.86
CA LEU A 346 -8.11 -3.88 -5.14
C LEU A 346 -8.77 -5.03 -5.92
N ILE A 347 -9.34 -5.98 -5.16
CA ILE A 347 -10.34 -6.90 -5.68
C ILE A 347 -11.69 -6.16 -5.68
N GLU A 348 -12.36 -6.08 -6.83
CA GLU A 348 -13.66 -5.41 -6.92
C GLU A 348 -14.71 -6.09 -6.01
N PRO A 349 -15.36 -5.31 -5.13
CA PRO A 349 -16.40 -5.86 -4.26
C PRO A 349 -17.67 -6.22 -5.05
N THR A 350 -18.42 -7.17 -4.55
CA THR A 350 -19.79 -7.45 -4.98
C THR A 350 -20.80 -6.70 -4.09
N ARG A 351 -22.02 -7.20 -3.99
CA ARG A 351 -23.03 -6.72 -3.03
C ARG A 351 -23.32 -7.70 -1.92
N GLU A 352 -22.58 -8.81 -1.86
CA GLU A 352 -22.85 -9.89 -0.92
C GLU A 352 -22.30 -9.53 0.47
N PRO A 353 -23.15 -9.37 1.48
CA PRO A 353 -22.71 -9.00 2.81
C PRO A 353 -22.02 -10.17 3.53
N LEU A 354 -21.24 -9.87 4.57
CA LEU A 354 -20.39 -10.83 5.28
C LEU A 354 -21.21 -12.01 5.88
N ASP A 355 -22.42 -11.77 6.38
CA ASP A 355 -23.30 -12.82 6.91
C ASP A 355 -23.65 -13.86 5.83
N LYS A 356 -23.87 -13.42 4.60
CA LYS A 356 -24.12 -14.33 3.47
C LYS A 356 -22.86 -15.08 3.05
N MET A 357 -21.69 -14.45 3.18
CA MET A 357 -20.41 -15.13 2.95
C MET A 357 -20.18 -16.23 4.00
N LEU A 358 -20.54 -16.01 5.26
CA LEU A 358 -20.51 -17.03 6.32
C LEU A 358 -21.50 -18.17 6.05
N GLU A 359 -22.72 -17.85 5.61
CA GLU A 359 -23.69 -18.88 5.20
C GLU A 359 -23.15 -19.75 4.03
N ARG A 360 -22.48 -19.15 3.04
CA ARG A 360 -21.82 -19.87 1.93
C ARG A 360 -20.64 -20.71 2.36
N LEU A 361 -19.86 -20.22 3.32
CA LEU A 361 -18.76 -21.00 3.91
C LEU A 361 -19.32 -22.31 4.50
N ALA A 362 -20.50 -22.28 5.10
CA ALA A 362 -21.17 -23.38 5.80
C ALA A 362 -20.28 -23.94 6.92
N ASP A 363 -19.31 -24.82 6.57
CA ASP A 363 -18.36 -25.42 7.51
C ASP A 363 -16.95 -25.07 7.05
N GLY A 364 -16.12 -24.52 7.96
CA GLY A 364 -14.75 -24.10 7.64
C GLY A 364 -14.17 -23.10 8.62
N LEU A 365 -13.20 -22.30 8.15
CA LEU A 365 -12.54 -21.29 8.96
C LEU A 365 -12.81 -19.89 8.42
N PHE A 366 -13.17 -18.97 9.30
CA PHE A 366 -13.19 -17.54 9.04
C PHE A 366 -11.91 -16.94 9.61
N ILE A 367 -10.91 -16.66 8.75
CA ILE A 367 -9.60 -16.13 9.14
C ILE A 367 -9.66 -14.61 9.21
N THR A 368 -9.32 -14.06 10.37
CA THR A 368 -9.41 -12.64 10.69
C THR A 368 -8.07 -11.98 11.01
N ASP A 369 -6.99 -12.76 11.06
CA ASP A 369 -5.63 -12.27 11.22
C ASP A 369 -4.66 -13.25 10.56
N VAL A 370 -3.70 -12.70 9.82
CA VAL A 370 -2.58 -13.43 9.19
C VAL A 370 -1.27 -12.69 9.45
N GLN A 371 -0.26 -13.43 9.88
CA GLN A 371 1.03 -12.85 10.27
C GLN A 371 2.20 -13.60 9.66
N GLY A 372 3.36 -12.93 9.57
CA GLY A 372 4.59 -13.53 9.09
C GLY A 372 4.82 -13.42 7.59
N MET A 373 4.15 -12.49 6.89
CA MET A 373 4.29 -12.29 5.43
C MET A 373 5.74 -12.10 4.98
N HIS A 374 6.56 -11.40 5.77
CA HIS A 374 7.95 -11.08 5.42
C HIS A 374 8.88 -12.30 5.37
N SER A 375 8.51 -13.41 6.01
CA SER A 375 9.32 -14.64 6.07
C SER A 375 8.59 -15.89 5.63
N GLY A 376 7.25 -15.85 5.66
CA GLY A 376 6.38 -16.98 5.32
C GLY A 376 5.74 -16.89 3.94
N ALA A 377 6.09 -15.90 3.12
CA ALA A 377 5.57 -15.76 1.76
C ALA A 377 6.70 -15.55 0.75
N ASP A 378 6.66 -16.30 -0.34
CA ASP A 378 7.54 -16.11 -1.50
C ASP A 378 6.75 -15.43 -2.63
N ALA A 379 7.04 -14.15 -2.84
CA ALA A 379 6.34 -13.34 -3.84
C ALA A 379 6.65 -13.75 -5.31
N ILE A 380 7.58 -14.69 -5.57
CA ILE A 380 7.89 -15.20 -6.90
C ILE A 380 7.11 -16.48 -7.19
N SER A 381 7.27 -17.51 -6.33
CA SER A 381 6.55 -18.78 -6.47
C SER A 381 5.07 -18.67 -6.12
N GLY A 382 4.70 -17.70 -5.30
CA GLY A 382 3.37 -17.53 -4.75
C GLY A 382 3.11 -18.38 -3.50
N ASP A 383 4.07 -19.17 -3.03
CA ASP A 383 3.89 -20.02 -1.87
C ASP A 383 3.85 -19.22 -0.58
N PHE A 384 2.99 -19.64 0.34
CA PHE A 384 2.91 -19.04 1.66
C PHE A 384 2.61 -20.06 2.76
N SER A 385 3.10 -19.75 3.97
CA SER A 385 2.85 -20.46 5.22
C SER A 385 2.84 -19.44 6.36
N LEU A 386 1.64 -19.09 6.85
CA LEU A 386 1.41 -17.91 7.68
C LEU A 386 0.74 -18.30 8.99
N SER A 387 1.18 -17.71 10.09
CA SER A 387 0.43 -17.79 11.35
C SER A 387 -0.93 -17.13 11.17
N ALA A 388 -1.97 -17.75 11.72
CA ALA A 388 -3.33 -17.24 11.55
C ALA A 388 -4.15 -17.34 12.84
N LYS A 389 -5.15 -16.44 12.92
CA LYS A 389 -6.21 -16.45 13.92
C LYS A 389 -7.55 -16.28 13.20
N GLY A 390 -8.63 -16.68 13.87
CA GLY A 390 -9.96 -16.50 13.32
C GLY A 390 -11.00 -17.27 14.11
N TYR A 391 -11.95 -17.83 13.40
CA TYR A 391 -13.08 -18.54 14.00
C TYR A 391 -13.38 -19.82 13.22
N LEU A 392 -13.75 -20.87 13.95
CA LEU A 392 -14.42 -22.04 13.37
C LEU A 392 -15.87 -21.70 13.08
N VAL A 393 -16.31 -22.05 11.90
CA VAL A 393 -17.69 -21.86 11.42
C VAL A 393 -18.31 -23.24 11.17
N GLU A 394 -19.53 -23.48 11.70
CA GLU A 394 -20.31 -24.66 11.45
C GLU A 394 -21.76 -24.26 11.11
N GLY A 395 -22.28 -24.77 10.01
CA GLY A 395 -23.60 -24.40 9.51
C GLY A 395 -23.78 -22.93 9.25
N GLY A 396 -22.69 -22.21 8.81
CA GLY A 396 -22.69 -20.80 8.53
C GLY A 396 -22.62 -19.87 9.75
N LYS A 397 -22.38 -20.43 10.95
CA LYS A 397 -22.32 -19.68 12.21
C LYS A 397 -20.95 -19.81 12.87
N ILE A 398 -20.45 -18.73 13.42
CA ILE A 398 -19.25 -18.73 14.24
C ILE A 398 -19.54 -19.52 15.53
N VAL A 399 -18.75 -20.58 15.81
CA VAL A 399 -18.92 -21.45 16.98
C VAL A 399 -17.82 -21.27 18.03
N LYS A 400 -16.58 -20.98 17.62
CA LYS A 400 -15.50 -20.70 18.56
C LYS A 400 -14.35 -19.93 17.91
N ALA A 401 -13.60 -19.19 18.71
CA ALA A 401 -12.36 -18.56 18.29
C ALA A 401 -11.25 -19.61 18.08
N VAL A 402 -10.39 -19.36 17.10
CA VAL A 402 -9.27 -20.24 16.71
C VAL A 402 -7.97 -19.44 16.71
N ASN A 403 -6.93 -20.04 17.29
CA ASN A 403 -5.56 -19.51 17.25
C ASN A 403 -4.53 -20.65 17.16
N GLN A 404 -3.25 -20.29 17.17
CA GLN A 404 -2.14 -21.27 17.10
C GLN A 404 -2.29 -22.22 15.91
N ILE A 405 -2.69 -21.68 14.78
CA ILE A 405 -2.74 -22.40 13.50
C ILE A 405 -1.84 -21.71 12.48
N THR A 406 -1.44 -22.49 11.49
CA THR A 406 -0.76 -22.00 10.31
C THR A 406 -1.62 -22.28 9.09
N VAL A 407 -1.83 -21.26 8.24
CA VAL A 407 -2.48 -21.43 6.93
C VAL A 407 -1.41 -21.44 5.84
N GLY A 408 -1.45 -22.45 4.99
CA GLY A 408 -0.50 -22.63 3.91
C GLY A 408 -1.19 -22.81 2.56
N GLY A 409 -0.53 -22.38 1.51
CA GLY A 409 -1.05 -22.48 0.16
C GLY A 409 -0.16 -21.80 -0.88
N ASN A 410 -0.74 -21.57 -2.04
CA ASN A 410 -0.11 -20.84 -3.12
C ASN A 410 -1.07 -19.75 -3.63
N PHE A 411 -0.60 -18.52 -3.76
CA PHE A 411 -1.39 -17.35 -4.13
C PHE A 411 -2.12 -17.51 -5.48
N PHE A 412 -1.44 -18.05 -6.49
CA PHE A 412 -2.06 -18.25 -7.81
C PHE A 412 -3.18 -19.29 -7.75
N ARG A 413 -2.94 -20.40 -7.06
CA ARG A 413 -3.99 -21.41 -6.83
C ARG A 413 -5.14 -20.89 -5.97
N ALA A 414 -4.84 -20.06 -4.97
CA ALA A 414 -5.85 -19.42 -4.15
C ALA A 414 -6.74 -18.50 -5.01
N LEU A 415 -6.16 -17.70 -5.93
CA LEU A 415 -6.94 -16.88 -6.87
C LEU A 415 -7.82 -17.71 -7.81
N GLU A 416 -7.33 -18.85 -8.30
CA GLU A 416 -8.10 -19.79 -9.12
C GLU A 416 -9.22 -20.48 -8.32
N GLY A 417 -9.01 -20.68 -7.01
CA GLY A 417 -9.93 -21.34 -6.08
C GLY A 417 -10.89 -20.40 -5.37
N VAL A 418 -11.02 -19.14 -5.76
CA VAL A 418 -12.01 -18.22 -5.18
C VAL A 418 -13.43 -18.67 -5.58
N GLU A 419 -14.28 -18.99 -4.61
CA GLU A 419 -15.66 -19.37 -4.82
C GLU A 419 -16.63 -18.18 -4.76
N ALA A 420 -16.31 -17.17 -3.95
CA ALA A 420 -17.14 -15.99 -3.81
C ALA A 420 -16.32 -14.77 -3.34
N VAL A 421 -16.81 -13.58 -3.68
CA VAL A 421 -16.25 -12.29 -3.31
C VAL A 421 -17.33 -11.47 -2.60
N GLY A 422 -17.03 -10.96 -1.42
CA GLY A 422 -17.95 -10.17 -0.59
C GLY A 422 -18.17 -8.74 -1.07
N GLY A 423 -18.97 -7.98 -0.31
CA GLY A 423 -19.26 -6.58 -0.55
C GLY A 423 -18.56 -5.61 0.42
N ASP A 424 -17.88 -6.11 1.41
CA ASP A 424 -17.30 -5.41 2.55
C ASP A 424 -15.87 -4.91 2.29
N LEU A 425 -15.69 -4.09 1.23
CA LEU A 425 -14.38 -3.55 0.83
C LEU A 425 -13.71 -2.81 1.98
N LEU A 426 -12.46 -3.18 2.26
CA LEU A 426 -11.60 -2.50 3.24
C LEU A 426 -10.20 -2.30 2.66
N PHE A 427 -9.66 -1.10 2.86
CA PHE A 427 -8.25 -0.81 2.61
C PHE A 427 -7.38 -1.22 3.81
N ALA A 428 -6.27 -1.89 3.53
CA ALA A 428 -5.21 -2.13 4.50
C ALA A 428 -4.49 -0.80 4.87
N LEU A 429 -3.55 -0.87 5.82
CA LEU A 429 -2.73 0.29 6.20
C LEU A 429 -2.14 0.95 4.95
N PRO A 430 -2.34 2.26 4.76
CA PRO A 430 -1.83 2.96 3.60
C PRO A 430 -0.30 3.02 3.61
N GLY A 431 0.27 2.96 2.41
CA GLY A 431 1.68 3.16 2.13
C GLY A 431 1.83 3.97 0.85
N SER A 432 2.91 3.76 0.10
CA SER A 432 3.08 4.35 -1.24
C SER A 432 2.05 3.83 -2.25
N SER A 433 1.39 2.71 -1.95
CA SER A 433 0.23 2.16 -2.65
C SER A 433 -0.86 1.82 -1.65
N GLY A 434 -2.12 1.95 -2.05
CA GLY A 434 -3.28 1.47 -1.32
C GLY A 434 -3.65 0.05 -1.77
N PHE A 435 -3.94 -0.84 -0.84
CA PHE A 435 -4.38 -2.20 -1.13
C PHE A 435 -5.71 -2.47 -0.45
N ALA A 436 -6.67 -3.00 -1.20
CA ALA A 436 -7.99 -3.29 -0.64
C ALA A 436 -8.55 -4.62 -1.14
N SER A 437 -9.37 -5.22 -0.34
CA SER A 437 -10.18 -6.37 -0.73
C SER A 437 -11.49 -6.39 0.05
N PRO A 438 -12.56 -6.94 -0.50
CA PRO A 438 -13.65 -7.51 0.29
C PRO A 438 -13.22 -8.84 0.88
N SER A 439 -14.02 -9.40 1.79
CA SER A 439 -13.85 -10.78 2.22
C SER A 439 -13.96 -11.74 1.04
N ILE A 440 -13.09 -12.75 0.97
CA ILE A 440 -13.06 -13.74 -0.11
C ILE A 440 -13.18 -15.16 0.42
N LEU A 441 -14.03 -15.96 -0.22
CA LEU A 441 -14.22 -17.38 0.10
C LEU A 441 -13.33 -18.22 -0.82
N LEU A 442 -12.47 -19.03 -0.22
CA LEU A 442 -11.56 -19.95 -0.88
C LEU A 442 -12.03 -21.39 -0.70
N ALA A 443 -11.94 -22.17 -1.79
CA ALA A 443 -12.33 -23.59 -1.80
C ALA A 443 -11.55 -24.44 -0.81
N ALA A 444 -10.22 -24.19 -0.70
CA ALA A 444 -9.37 -24.91 0.24
C ALA A 444 -8.08 -24.13 0.54
N LEU A 445 -7.64 -24.21 1.80
CA LEU A 445 -6.28 -23.94 2.24
C LEU A 445 -5.84 -25.05 3.18
N SER A 446 -4.54 -25.36 3.15
CA SER A 446 -3.94 -26.27 4.11
C SER A 446 -3.81 -25.58 5.47
N VAL A 447 -4.26 -26.22 6.52
CA VAL A 447 -4.17 -25.71 7.88
C VAL A 447 -3.36 -26.69 8.72
N ALA A 448 -2.31 -26.21 9.37
CA ALA A 448 -1.61 -26.92 10.41
C ALA A 448 -2.07 -26.40 11.77
N GLY A 449 -2.46 -27.32 12.64
CA GLY A 449 -2.92 -27.08 14.00
C GLY A 449 -2.51 -28.25 14.90
N LYS A 450 -3.35 -28.58 15.90
CA LYS A 450 -3.12 -29.73 16.78
C LYS A 450 -3.35 -31.06 16.07
#